data_4f7925975348564f79f9d9de592f6835
#
_entry.id   4f7925975348564f79f9d9de592f6835
#
_cell.length_a   1.000
_cell.length_b   1.000
_cell.length_c   1.000
_cell.angle_alpha   90.00
_cell.angle_beta   90.00
_cell.angle_gamma   90.00
#
_symmetry.space_group_name_H-M   'P 1'
#
loop_
_entity.id
_entity.type
_entity.pdbx_description
1 polymer ?
#
loop_
_entity_poly.entity_id
_entity_poly.type
_entity_poly.pdbx_seq_one_letter_code
_entity_poly.pdbx_strand_id
1 'polypeptide(L)'
;MLQSCIIQNSKQENCEQIEIIIREINEGGIKDIVFSNADGGVFYINRGLERGLTLQGMKNKVLNKKVTLHLAKIITGTSSNHIAQISLGEEVIYTEFN
;
A
#
# COMPACT_ATOMS: atom_id res chain seq x y z
N MET A 1 -0.04 -17.76 3.69
CA MET A 1 -1.16 -18.01 2.80
C MET A 1 -1.10 -17.09 1.60
N LEU A 2 -1.25 -17.63 0.42
CA LEU A 2 -1.07 -16.88 -0.80
C LEU A 2 -2.37 -16.71 -1.53
N GLN A 3 -2.66 -15.50 -1.92
CA GLN A 3 -3.85 -15.19 -2.69
C GLN A 3 -3.49 -14.25 -3.81
N SER A 4 -4.38 -14.20 -4.78
CA SER A 4 -4.19 -13.33 -5.92
C SER A 4 -4.53 -11.89 -5.58
N CYS A 5 -3.84 -10.96 -6.23
CA CYS A 5 -4.09 -9.54 -6.07
C CYS A 5 -4.05 -8.89 -7.44
N ILE A 6 -5.15 -8.98 -8.15
CA ILE A 6 -5.35 -8.30 -9.43
C ILE A 6 -6.32 -7.16 -9.16
N ILE A 7 -6.11 -6.01 -9.78
CA ILE A 7 -6.86 -4.79 -9.44
C ILE A 7 -8.37 -5.02 -9.49
N GLN A 8 -8.87 -5.67 -10.53
CA GLN A 8 -10.30 -5.91 -10.65
C GLN A 8 -10.79 -7.06 -9.76
N ASN A 9 -9.88 -7.75 -9.10
CA ASN A 9 -10.20 -8.91 -8.26
C ASN A 9 -9.13 -9.05 -7.22
N SER A 10 -9.13 -8.14 -6.25
CA SER A 10 -8.05 -7.98 -5.28
C SER A 10 -7.93 -9.19 -4.37
N LYS A 11 -7.00 -10.06 -4.69
CA LYS A 11 -6.65 -11.21 -3.88
C LYS A 11 -5.15 -11.23 -3.68
N GLN A 12 -4.71 -11.66 -2.50
CA GLN A 12 -3.30 -11.59 -2.14
C GLN A 12 -2.38 -12.30 -3.10
N GLU A 13 -2.81 -13.43 -3.65
CA GLU A 13 -1.93 -14.22 -4.52
C GLU A 13 -1.61 -13.53 -5.83
N ASN A 14 -2.35 -12.48 -6.20
CA ASN A 14 -2.08 -11.70 -7.40
C ASN A 14 -1.35 -10.41 -7.09
N CYS A 15 -0.87 -10.24 -5.86
CA CYS A 15 -0.11 -9.06 -5.47
C CYS A 15 1.37 -9.39 -5.42
N GLU A 16 2.18 -8.42 -5.77
CA GLU A 16 3.60 -8.48 -5.47
C GLU A 16 3.80 -8.03 -4.03
N GLN A 17 4.54 -8.80 -3.26
CA GLN A 17 4.80 -8.48 -1.86
C GLN A 17 6.21 -7.94 -1.74
N ILE A 18 6.35 -6.74 -1.18
CA ILE A 18 7.66 -6.14 -0.95
C ILE A 18 7.73 -5.58 0.47
N GLU A 19 8.95 -5.38 0.95
CA GLU A 19 9.17 -4.71 2.23
C GLU A 19 9.95 -3.43 1.97
N ILE A 20 9.49 -2.33 2.58
CA ILE A 20 10.18 -1.04 2.46
C ILE A 20 10.12 -0.32 3.79
N ILE A 21 11.03 0.65 3.96
CA ILE A 21 10.96 1.57 5.08
C ILE A 21 10.35 2.86 4.56
N ILE A 22 9.26 3.28 5.18
CA ILE A 22 8.53 4.48 4.76
C ILE A 22 9.30 5.71 5.24
N ARG A 23 9.65 6.60 4.32
CA ARG A 23 10.38 7.83 4.65
C ARG A 23 9.53 9.07 4.56
N GLU A 24 8.52 9.07 3.67
CA GLU A 24 7.62 10.22 3.52
C GLU A 24 6.21 9.72 3.30
N ILE A 25 5.25 10.50 3.78
CA ILE A 25 3.84 10.23 3.59
C ILE A 25 3.18 11.55 3.25
N ASN A 26 2.55 11.62 2.08
CA ASN A 26 1.95 12.85 1.57
C ASN A 26 0.63 12.54 0.89
N GLU A 27 -0.14 13.60 0.66
CA GLU A 27 -1.34 13.48 -0.16
C GLU A 27 -0.95 13.61 -1.61
N GLY A 28 -1.55 12.79 -2.48
CA GLY A 28 -1.34 12.90 -3.93
C GLY A 28 -2.60 12.57 -4.67
N GLY A 29 -2.58 12.78 -5.98
CA GLY A 29 -3.72 12.47 -6.83
C GLY A 29 -5.02 13.06 -6.30
N ILE A 30 -6.07 12.26 -6.31
CA ILE A 30 -7.36 12.66 -5.76
C ILE A 30 -7.55 11.89 -4.45
N LYS A 31 -7.18 12.54 -3.34
CA LYS A 31 -7.34 11.98 -1.99
C LYS A 31 -6.53 10.71 -1.76
N ASP A 32 -5.48 10.49 -2.54
CA ASP A 32 -4.58 9.36 -2.34
C ASP A 32 -3.63 9.63 -1.18
N ILE A 33 -3.18 8.56 -0.52
CA ILE A 33 -2.10 8.64 0.44
C ILE A 33 -0.87 8.05 -0.23
N VAL A 34 0.20 8.84 -0.34
CA VAL A 34 1.40 8.48 -1.08
C VAL A 34 2.53 8.21 -0.08
N PHE A 35 3.17 7.07 -0.25
CA PHE A 35 4.27 6.63 0.60
C PHE A 35 5.54 6.56 -0.24
N SER A 36 6.64 7.07 0.30
CA SER A 36 7.92 7.04 -0.41
C SER A 36 8.98 6.40 0.47
N ASN A 37 9.91 5.67 -0.17
CA ASN A 37 11.07 5.16 0.52
C ASN A 37 12.30 5.98 0.16
N ALA A 38 13.45 5.65 0.77
CA ALA A 38 14.68 6.42 0.57
C ALA A 38 15.26 6.23 -0.83
N ASP A 39 14.89 5.17 -1.51
CA ASP A 39 15.45 4.85 -2.83
C ASP A 39 14.63 5.42 -3.97
N GLY A 40 13.66 6.28 -3.67
CA GLY A 40 12.85 6.91 -4.70
C GLY A 40 11.61 6.13 -5.08
N GLY A 41 11.34 5.00 -4.43
CA GLY A 41 10.10 4.27 -4.66
C GLY A 41 8.90 5.04 -4.15
N VAL A 42 7.83 5.05 -4.91
CA VAL A 42 6.60 5.78 -4.57
C VAL A 42 5.42 4.82 -4.74
N PHE A 43 4.61 4.73 -3.70
CA PHE A 43 3.47 3.80 -3.67
C PHE A 43 2.27 4.54 -3.09
N TYR A 44 1.05 4.10 -3.41
CA TYR A 44 -0.10 4.87 -2.97
C TYR A 44 -1.28 3.98 -2.59
N ILE A 45 -2.06 4.48 -1.63
CA ILE A 45 -3.38 3.93 -1.32
C ILE A 45 -4.39 4.79 -2.06
N ASN A 46 -5.11 4.18 -2.99
CA ASN A 46 -6.07 4.88 -3.82
C ASN A 46 -7.19 5.43 -2.95
N ARG A 47 -7.38 6.76 -2.99
CA ARG A 47 -8.40 7.46 -2.24
C ARG A 47 -8.36 7.12 -0.75
N GLY A 48 -7.14 6.95 -0.20
CA GLY A 48 -6.99 6.58 1.20
C GLY A 48 -7.67 7.55 2.14
N LEU A 49 -7.65 8.85 1.81
CA LEU A 49 -8.26 9.85 2.68
C LEU A 49 -9.79 9.74 2.70
N GLU A 50 -10.38 9.08 1.71
CA GLU A 50 -11.83 8.86 1.69
C GLU A 50 -12.22 7.56 2.37
N ARG A 51 -11.24 6.80 2.87
CA ARG A 51 -11.46 5.49 3.49
C ARG A 51 -11.30 5.53 5.00
N GLY A 52 -11.34 6.73 5.58
CA GLY A 52 -11.19 6.89 7.02
C GLY A 52 -9.76 6.97 7.48
N LEU A 53 -8.80 7.03 6.56
CA LEU A 53 -7.39 7.18 6.92
C LEU A 53 -7.01 8.65 6.89
N THR A 54 -5.98 9.01 7.68
CA THR A 54 -5.47 10.39 7.69
C THR A 54 -3.97 10.33 7.50
N LEU A 55 -3.41 11.44 6.99
CA LEU A 55 -1.95 11.52 6.83
C LEU A 55 -1.27 11.42 8.18
N GLN A 56 -1.78 12.15 9.18
CA GLN A 56 -1.15 12.13 10.50
C GLN A 56 -1.25 10.75 11.14
N GLY A 57 -2.39 10.08 10.99
CA GLY A 57 -2.56 8.74 11.52
C GLY A 57 -1.58 7.76 10.91
N MET A 58 -1.38 7.85 9.58
CA MET A 58 -0.44 6.98 8.91
C MET A 58 0.99 7.30 9.32
N LYS A 59 1.32 8.60 9.46
CA LYS A 59 2.65 8.98 9.93
C LYS A 59 2.92 8.41 11.33
N ASN A 60 1.92 8.47 12.20
CA ASN A 60 2.09 7.95 13.55
C ASN A 60 2.32 6.44 13.57
N LYS A 61 1.75 5.73 12.60
CA LYS A 61 1.82 4.27 12.60
C LYS A 61 3.02 3.72 11.84
N VAL A 62 3.36 4.30 10.70
CA VAL A 62 4.31 3.65 9.80
C VAL A 62 5.49 4.50 9.37
N LEU A 63 5.53 5.79 9.69
CA LEU A 63 6.66 6.61 9.26
C LEU A 63 7.95 6.10 9.87
N ASN A 64 8.97 5.92 9.04
CA ASN A 64 10.27 5.39 9.42
C ASN A 64 10.20 3.94 9.92
N LYS A 65 9.15 3.23 9.57
CA LYS A 65 8.98 1.83 9.93
C LYS A 65 9.11 0.97 8.69
N LYS A 66 9.57 -0.26 8.89
CA LYS A 66 9.63 -1.25 7.81
C LYS A 66 8.27 -1.93 7.72
N VAL A 67 7.64 -1.77 6.58
CA VAL A 67 6.30 -2.32 6.35
C VAL A 67 6.33 -3.29 5.20
N THR A 68 5.31 -4.14 5.15
CA THR A 68 5.09 -5.05 4.03
C THR A 68 3.96 -4.48 3.19
N LEU A 69 4.23 -4.31 1.90
CA LEU A 69 3.23 -3.85 0.95
C LEU A 69 2.84 -5.00 0.05
N HIS A 70 1.54 -5.14 -0.19
CA HIS A 70 1.03 -6.01 -1.25
C HIS A 70 0.58 -5.08 -2.36
N LEU A 71 1.28 -5.15 -3.51
CA LEU A 71 1.03 -4.26 -4.64
C LEU A 71 0.19 -4.97 -5.67
N ALA A 72 -0.90 -4.34 -6.07
CA ALA A 72 -1.81 -4.93 -7.05
C ALA A 72 -1.12 -5.04 -8.40
N LYS A 73 -1.42 -6.10 -9.14
CA LYS A 73 -0.93 -6.26 -10.50
C LYS A 73 -2.03 -5.85 -11.46
N ILE A 74 -1.64 -5.28 -12.59
CA ILE A 74 -2.59 -4.98 -13.64
C ILE A 74 -2.87 -6.27 -14.42
N ILE A 75 -3.83 -6.19 -15.33
CA ILE A 75 -4.36 -7.38 -15.99
C ILE A 75 -3.29 -8.16 -16.76
N THR A 76 -2.22 -7.50 -17.21
CA THR A 76 -1.12 -8.15 -17.91
C THR A 76 -0.14 -8.85 -16.96
N GLY A 77 -0.36 -8.78 -15.66
CA GLY A 77 0.54 -9.37 -14.67
C GLY A 77 1.65 -8.46 -14.20
N THR A 78 1.76 -7.26 -14.74
CA THR A 78 2.76 -6.29 -14.31
C THR A 78 2.34 -5.67 -12.99
N SER A 79 3.29 -5.55 -12.05
CA SER A 79 3.01 -4.90 -10.77
C SER A 79 2.77 -3.41 -10.96
N SER A 80 1.84 -2.88 -10.17
CA SER A 80 1.59 -1.45 -10.12
C SER A 80 2.13 -0.90 -8.80
N ASN A 81 2.02 0.42 -8.62
CA ASN A 81 2.37 1.04 -7.36
C ASN A 81 1.15 1.20 -6.45
N HIS A 82 0.04 0.61 -6.82
CA HIS A 82 -1.19 0.63 -6.06
C HIS A 82 -1.08 -0.34 -4.88
N ILE A 83 -1.19 0.19 -3.66
CA ILE A 83 -1.11 -0.63 -2.46
C ILE A 83 -2.47 -1.26 -2.20
N ALA A 84 -2.53 -2.59 -2.27
CA ALA A 84 -3.73 -3.32 -1.92
C ALA A 84 -3.77 -3.64 -0.42
N GLN A 85 -2.59 -3.74 0.20
CA GLN A 85 -2.51 -3.95 1.64
C GLN A 85 -1.18 -3.44 2.16
N ILE A 86 -1.20 -2.82 3.32
CA ILE A 86 0.02 -2.43 4.05
C ILE A 86 -0.09 -2.98 5.45
N SER A 87 0.98 -3.64 5.90
CA SER A 87 1.03 -4.22 7.24
C SER A 87 2.36 -3.93 7.91
N LEU A 88 2.31 -3.88 9.23
CA LEU A 88 3.48 -3.68 10.08
C LEU A 88 3.56 -4.90 10.98
N GLY A 89 4.51 -5.80 10.66
CA GLY A 89 4.54 -7.08 11.32
C GLY A 89 3.26 -7.84 11.04
N GLU A 90 2.57 -8.24 12.08
CA GLU A 90 1.32 -8.98 11.93
C GLU A 90 0.10 -8.06 11.94
N GLU A 91 0.31 -6.77 12.14
CA GLU A 91 -0.81 -5.82 12.16
C GLU A 91 -1.09 -5.34 10.75
N VAL A 92 -2.32 -5.57 10.28
CA VAL A 92 -2.77 -5.01 9.00
C VAL A 92 -3.25 -3.60 9.23
N ILE A 93 -2.54 -2.64 8.61
CA ILE A 93 -2.87 -1.22 8.77
C ILE A 93 -4.02 -0.84 7.84
N TYR A 94 -4.01 -1.38 6.63
CA TYR A 94 -5.03 -1.11 5.63
C TYR A 94 -5.07 -2.26 4.64
N THR A 95 -6.25 -2.66 4.23
CA THR A 95 -6.39 -3.73 3.24
C THR A 95 -7.62 -3.52 2.38
N GLU A 96 -7.47 -3.88 1.10
CA GLU A 96 -8.58 -3.96 0.15
C GLU A 96 -9.04 -5.40 -0.04
N PHE A 97 -8.40 -6.33 0.63
CA PHE A 97 -8.79 -7.75 0.51
C PHE A 97 -10.05 -8.00 1.32
N ASN A 98 -10.85 -8.94 0.83
CA ASN A 98 -12.06 -9.35 1.53
C ASN A 98 -11.80 -10.57 2.37
#